data_3b39144049701e1568851fdee3eabe31
#
_entry.id   3b39144049701e1568851fdee3eabe31
#
_cell.length_a   1.000
_cell.length_b   1.000
_cell.length_c   1.000
_cell.angle_alpha   90.00
_cell.angle_beta   90.00
_cell.angle_gamma   90.00
#
_symmetry.space_group_name_H-M   'P 1'
#
loop_
_entity.id
_entity.type
_entity.pdbx_description
1 polymer ?
#
loop_
_entity_poly.entity_id
_entity_poly.type
_entity_poly.pdbx_seq_one_letter_code
_entity_poly.pdbx_strand_id
1 'polypeptide(L)'
;MIDKYNIQKLRELDILQVADLLGMGLRNKRALCIHHDDHHPSLAFNVKKNTCHCYSCGFSADTIGLVRERLNLGFNEACHWLADHFDVYIGDDRYGNSARYAEKSAAKKVLTASDRRMAALREHFAETHVSHGHLAESSSSGEKNGRCQSSAYVAQASVDVEFYQQMFRQMHLSESGQRFLFEERLLSPEALKVCQIVSTEQSVCMARVGRGVFDGPSLIFPYFNQDGRLVSVQSRYLGKKKLGASFDMDKVSPDGAKPKEIPRFKFAPGSHRMIYGLDRLKDYPPDEPLLITEGPSDCWTALTLGFHAIAIPSATLFDRSFQGLLAGRNLHIFPDQDEAGLSLYFELKKALPSLVYHQLPEGCKDLSEYYLKLRRSEGMTLEEARAKVQSSVSV
;
A
#
# COMPACT_ATOMS: atom_id res chain seq x y z
N MET A 1 32.29 -2.02 -9.13
CA MET A 1 31.73 -1.84 -10.50
C MET A 1 30.88 -3.06 -10.78
N ILE A 2 29.62 -2.90 -11.15
CA ILE A 2 28.73 -4.03 -11.44
C ILE A 2 29.22 -4.73 -12.70
N ASP A 3 29.37 -6.07 -12.68
CA ASP A 3 29.89 -6.80 -13.83
C ASP A 3 28.84 -6.89 -14.96
N LYS A 4 29.33 -7.16 -16.20
CA LYS A 4 28.47 -7.21 -17.39
C LYS A 4 27.39 -8.28 -17.33
N TYR A 5 27.65 -9.40 -16.64
CA TYR A 5 26.70 -10.50 -16.52
C TYR A 5 25.50 -10.08 -15.62
N ASN A 6 25.78 -9.42 -14.51
CA ASN A 6 24.74 -8.92 -13.62
C ASN A 6 23.94 -7.76 -14.25
N ILE A 7 24.59 -6.87 -14.99
CA ILE A 7 23.89 -5.85 -15.80
C ILE A 7 22.93 -6.51 -16.79
N GLN A 8 23.37 -7.58 -17.46
CA GLN A 8 22.51 -8.29 -18.40
C GLN A 8 21.30 -8.96 -17.72
N LYS A 9 21.48 -9.56 -16.55
CA LYS A 9 20.37 -10.10 -15.73
C LYS A 9 19.34 -9.03 -15.38
N LEU A 10 19.78 -7.83 -15.00
CA LEU A 10 18.88 -6.72 -14.69
C LEU A 10 18.11 -6.23 -15.91
N ARG A 11 18.72 -6.29 -17.10
CA ARG A 11 18.06 -5.97 -18.37
C ARG A 11 17.04 -7.01 -18.82
N GLU A 12 17.20 -8.25 -18.37
CA GLU A 12 16.29 -9.37 -18.67
C GLU A 12 15.06 -9.44 -17.74
N LEU A 13 15.00 -8.60 -16.70
CA LEU A 13 13.81 -8.44 -15.87
C LEU A 13 12.61 -8.02 -16.74
N ASP A 14 11.42 -8.54 -16.43
CA ASP A 14 10.21 -8.17 -17.20
C ASP A 14 9.90 -6.68 -17.06
N ILE A 15 10.03 -5.96 -18.15
CA ILE A 15 9.83 -4.49 -18.18
C ILE A 15 8.41 -4.09 -17.79
N LEU A 16 7.40 -4.95 -17.95
CA LEU A 16 6.05 -4.65 -17.48
C LEU A 16 5.97 -4.74 -15.95
N GLN A 17 6.67 -5.69 -15.34
CA GLN A 17 6.75 -5.79 -13.88
C GLN A 17 7.54 -4.60 -13.31
N VAL A 18 8.62 -4.20 -13.96
CA VAL A 18 9.38 -3.00 -13.57
C VAL A 18 8.51 -1.75 -13.67
N ALA A 19 7.76 -1.59 -14.76
CA ALA A 19 6.88 -0.44 -14.95
C ALA A 19 5.70 -0.43 -13.96
N ASP A 20 5.16 -1.60 -13.60
CA ASP A 20 4.11 -1.72 -12.59
C ASP A 20 4.64 -1.35 -11.20
N LEU A 21 5.85 -1.81 -10.86
CA LEU A 21 6.53 -1.47 -9.61
C LEU A 21 6.83 0.03 -9.49
N LEU A 22 7.14 0.68 -10.63
CA LEU A 22 7.34 2.14 -10.73
C LEU A 22 6.02 2.94 -10.72
N GLY A 23 4.87 2.29 -10.55
CA GLY A 23 3.56 2.93 -10.47
C GLY A 23 3.12 3.61 -11.76
N MET A 24 3.50 3.07 -12.93
CA MET A 24 3.25 3.73 -14.22
C MET A 24 1.83 3.53 -14.78
N GLY A 25 0.94 2.83 -14.08
CA GLY A 25 -0.48 2.72 -14.45
C GLY A 25 -0.70 2.09 -15.83
N LEU A 26 -0.07 0.95 -16.10
CA LEU A 26 -0.10 0.27 -17.39
C LEU A 26 -1.52 -0.09 -17.85
N ARG A 27 -1.88 0.34 -19.08
CA ARG A 27 -3.10 -0.07 -19.79
C ARG A 27 -2.74 -0.60 -21.17
N ASN A 28 -3.09 -1.84 -21.46
CA ASN A 28 -2.80 -2.48 -22.76
C ASN A 28 -1.32 -2.32 -23.20
N LYS A 29 -0.38 -2.50 -22.26
CA LYS A 29 1.07 -2.31 -22.46
C LYS A 29 1.44 -0.89 -22.88
N ARG A 30 0.69 0.12 -22.42
CA ARG A 30 0.98 1.54 -22.60
C ARG A 30 0.84 2.27 -21.28
N ALA A 31 1.61 3.35 -21.12
CA ALA A 31 1.55 4.28 -20.00
C ALA A 31 1.71 5.72 -20.48
N LEU A 32 1.45 6.67 -19.59
CA LEU A 32 1.89 8.06 -19.82
C LEU A 32 3.42 8.11 -19.86
N CYS A 33 3.97 8.92 -20.74
CA CYS A 33 5.40 9.10 -20.86
C CYS A 33 5.96 9.83 -19.63
N ILE A 34 7.13 9.42 -19.17
CA ILE A 34 7.83 10.01 -18.02
C ILE A 34 8.84 11.09 -18.43
N HIS A 35 9.12 11.20 -19.73
CA HIS A 35 10.14 12.09 -20.28
C HIS A 35 9.57 13.41 -20.79
N HIS A 36 8.25 13.52 -20.97
CA HIS A 36 7.57 14.75 -21.35
C HIS A 36 6.19 14.80 -20.69
N ASP A 37 5.58 15.97 -20.65
CA ASP A 37 4.20 16.14 -20.16
C ASP A 37 3.22 15.46 -21.12
N ASP A 38 2.68 14.31 -20.69
CA ASP A 38 1.90 13.41 -21.53
C ASP A 38 0.47 13.26 -20.98
N HIS A 39 -0.51 13.60 -21.80
CA HIS A 39 -1.93 13.50 -21.44
C HIS A 39 -2.61 12.27 -22.06
N HIS A 40 -1.90 11.56 -22.95
CA HIS A 40 -2.39 10.35 -23.61
C HIS A 40 -1.31 9.26 -23.58
N PRO A 41 -1.62 7.98 -23.22
CA PRO A 41 -0.63 6.93 -23.09
C PRO A 41 0.19 6.71 -24.37
N SER A 42 1.29 7.46 -24.53
CA SER A 42 2.18 7.44 -25.68
C SER A 42 3.39 6.50 -25.51
N LEU A 43 3.73 6.13 -24.26
CA LEU A 43 4.81 5.20 -23.95
C LEU A 43 4.33 3.77 -24.11
N ALA A 44 4.80 3.07 -25.14
CA ALA A 44 4.45 1.67 -25.42
C ALA A 44 5.56 0.72 -24.96
N PHE A 45 5.18 -0.43 -24.41
CA PHE A 45 6.08 -1.47 -23.92
C PHE A 45 6.13 -2.64 -24.88
N ASN A 46 7.34 -2.97 -25.35
CA ASN A 46 7.60 -4.12 -26.20
C ASN A 46 8.18 -5.27 -25.38
N VAL A 47 7.33 -6.23 -25.02
CA VAL A 47 7.69 -7.39 -24.19
C VAL A 47 8.75 -8.29 -24.88
N LYS A 48 8.69 -8.42 -26.22
CA LYS A 48 9.66 -9.25 -26.95
C LYS A 48 11.08 -8.67 -26.94
N LYS A 49 11.18 -7.35 -27.01
CA LYS A 49 12.47 -6.63 -26.95
C LYS A 49 12.84 -6.22 -25.53
N ASN A 50 11.93 -6.36 -24.58
CA ASN A 50 12.06 -5.93 -23.20
C ASN A 50 12.45 -4.44 -23.07
N THR A 51 11.79 -3.57 -23.84
CA THR A 51 12.05 -2.12 -23.93
C THR A 51 10.75 -1.35 -23.96
N CYS A 52 10.79 -0.08 -23.59
CA CYS A 52 9.71 0.87 -23.84
C CYS A 52 10.12 1.91 -24.89
N HIS A 53 9.12 2.47 -25.57
CA HIS A 53 9.29 3.55 -26.56
C HIS A 53 8.11 4.50 -26.54
N CYS A 54 8.39 5.79 -26.46
CA CYS A 54 7.39 6.84 -26.57
C CYS A 54 7.29 7.31 -28.03
N TYR A 55 6.11 7.19 -28.62
CA TYR A 55 5.88 7.61 -30.00
C TYR A 55 5.71 9.13 -30.16
N SER A 56 5.57 9.87 -29.06
CA SER A 56 5.43 11.33 -29.10
C SER A 56 6.78 12.04 -29.00
N CYS A 57 7.65 11.65 -28.06
CA CYS A 57 8.93 12.33 -27.84
C CYS A 57 10.16 11.52 -28.27
N GLY A 58 9.99 10.27 -28.72
CA GLY A 58 11.09 9.40 -29.12
C GLY A 58 11.87 8.75 -27.97
N PHE A 59 11.49 8.99 -26.70
CA PHE A 59 12.14 8.36 -25.56
C PHE A 59 12.11 6.84 -25.67
N SER A 60 13.24 6.19 -25.42
CA SER A 60 13.36 4.72 -25.41
C SER A 60 14.24 4.29 -24.25
N ALA A 61 13.85 3.22 -23.58
CA ALA A 61 14.62 2.67 -22.47
C ALA A 61 14.46 1.15 -22.36
N ASP A 62 15.49 0.48 -21.80
CA ASP A 62 15.41 -0.84 -21.21
C ASP A 62 14.96 -0.73 -19.73
N THR A 63 14.95 -1.82 -19.00
CA THR A 63 14.55 -1.87 -17.56
C THR A 63 15.38 -0.90 -16.71
N ILE A 64 16.71 -0.87 -16.91
CA ILE A 64 17.61 0.02 -16.16
C ILE A 64 17.36 1.47 -16.54
N GLY A 65 17.24 1.76 -17.85
CA GLY A 65 16.96 3.10 -18.35
C GLY A 65 15.61 3.64 -17.86
N LEU A 66 14.60 2.79 -17.78
CA LEU A 66 13.28 3.15 -17.28
C LEU A 66 13.32 3.56 -15.81
N VAL A 67 14.02 2.79 -14.96
CA VAL A 67 14.21 3.10 -13.53
C VAL A 67 15.00 4.40 -13.35
N ARG A 68 16.09 4.57 -14.13
CA ARG A 68 16.90 5.78 -14.10
C ARG A 68 16.08 7.03 -14.36
N GLU A 69 15.29 7.00 -15.41
CA GLU A 69 14.48 8.16 -15.83
C GLU A 69 13.34 8.41 -14.83
N ARG A 70 12.62 7.36 -14.43
CA ARG A 70 11.46 7.50 -13.53
C ARG A 70 11.82 7.98 -12.13
N LEU A 71 12.97 7.52 -11.59
CA LEU A 71 13.40 7.82 -10.23
C LEU A 71 14.54 8.85 -10.18
N ASN A 72 14.97 9.37 -11.35
CA ASN A 72 16.09 10.29 -11.50
C ASN A 72 17.38 9.77 -10.83
N LEU A 73 17.70 8.49 -11.06
CA LEU A 73 18.85 7.79 -10.47
C LEU A 73 20.03 7.69 -11.42
N GLY A 74 21.24 7.60 -10.86
CA GLY A 74 22.43 7.20 -11.59
C GLY A 74 22.35 5.73 -12.05
N PHE A 75 23.23 5.33 -12.99
CA PHE A 75 23.22 3.97 -13.54
C PHE A 75 23.40 2.88 -12.46
N ASN A 76 24.38 3.06 -11.57
CA ASN A 76 24.66 2.11 -10.51
C ASN A 76 23.52 2.04 -9.49
N GLU A 77 22.93 3.19 -9.15
CA GLU A 77 21.80 3.27 -8.23
C GLU A 77 20.56 2.56 -8.76
N ALA A 78 20.27 2.73 -10.06
CA ALA A 78 19.17 2.03 -10.72
C ALA A 78 19.40 0.51 -10.78
N CYS A 79 20.65 0.08 -10.99
CA CYS A 79 21.00 -1.33 -10.94
C CYS A 79 20.81 -1.92 -9.54
N HIS A 80 21.25 -1.23 -8.50
CA HIS A 80 21.01 -1.65 -7.11
C HIS A 80 19.52 -1.64 -6.78
N TRP A 81 18.78 -0.63 -7.20
CA TRP A 81 17.34 -0.57 -7.02
C TRP A 81 16.63 -1.79 -7.65
N LEU A 82 16.97 -2.13 -8.89
CA LEU A 82 16.41 -3.33 -9.55
C LEU A 82 16.82 -4.61 -8.84
N ALA A 83 18.08 -4.72 -8.42
CA ALA A 83 18.60 -5.86 -7.70
C ALA A 83 17.84 -6.13 -6.40
N ASP A 84 17.60 -5.09 -5.62
CA ASP A 84 16.91 -5.15 -4.34
C ASP A 84 15.42 -5.51 -4.49
N HIS A 85 14.77 -5.01 -5.55
CA HIS A 85 13.33 -5.23 -5.76
C HIS A 85 12.98 -6.54 -6.47
N PHE A 86 13.96 -7.12 -7.18
CA PHE A 86 13.77 -8.37 -7.91
C PHE A 86 14.62 -9.53 -7.37
N ASP A 87 15.21 -9.36 -6.17
CA ASP A 87 16.07 -10.36 -5.52
C ASP A 87 17.21 -10.87 -6.44
N VAL A 88 17.78 -9.97 -7.27
CA VAL A 88 18.90 -10.28 -8.13
C VAL A 88 20.20 -9.94 -7.41
N TYR A 89 21.01 -10.95 -7.08
CA TYR A 89 22.33 -10.71 -6.52
C TYR A 89 23.27 -10.14 -7.58
N ILE A 90 23.69 -8.89 -7.39
CA ILE A 90 24.73 -8.22 -8.16
C ILE A 90 25.96 -8.08 -7.27
N GLY A 91 26.96 -8.97 -7.44
CA GLY A 91 28.18 -8.96 -6.66
C GLY A 91 28.80 -7.54 -6.61
N ASP A 92 28.87 -6.95 -5.46
CA ASP A 92 29.73 -5.79 -5.22
C ASP A 92 31.08 -6.33 -4.76
N ASP A 93 32.15 -6.09 -5.52
CA ASP A 93 33.53 -6.48 -5.16
C ASP A 93 33.98 -5.91 -3.78
N ARG A 94 33.17 -5.08 -3.13
CA ARG A 94 33.35 -4.61 -1.76
C ARG A 94 32.89 -5.60 -0.69
N TYR A 95 32.25 -6.72 -1.05
CA TYR A 95 31.73 -7.75 -0.13
C TYR A 95 32.39 -9.12 -0.26
N GLY A 96 33.61 -9.18 -0.77
CA GLY A 96 34.42 -10.38 -0.70
C GLY A 96 34.92 -10.66 0.71
N ASN A 97 34.05 -11.13 1.59
CA ASN A 97 34.35 -11.92 2.81
C ASN A 97 33.11 -11.98 3.73
N SER A 98 32.22 -12.91 3.47
CA SER A 98 31.00 -13.09 4.27
C SER A 98 31.23 -13.57 5.72
N ALA A 99 32.43 -13.96 6.09
CA ALA A 99 32.76 -14.42 7.44
C ALA A 99 33.29 -13.33 8.41
N ARG A 100 33.71 -12.17 7.89
CA ARG A 100 34.19 -11.05 8.73
C ARG A 100 33.16 -9.97 9.02
N TYR A 101 31.97 -10.05 8.42
CA TYR A 101 30.94 -9.02 8.56
C TYR A 101 29.90 -9.34 9.63
N ALA A 102 29.74 -10.58 10.07
CA ALA A 102 28.86 -10.91 11.19
C ALA A 102 29.29 -10.28 12.53
N GLU A 103 30.59 -10.03 12.73
CA GLU A 103 31.10 -9.40 13.96
C GLU A 103 31.23 -7.87 13.90
N LYS A 104 31.24 -7.25 12.72
CA LYS A 104 31.34 -5.79 12.58
C LYS A 104 30.01 -5.07 12.35
N SER A 105 28.93 -5.78 12.08
CA SER A 105 27.58 -5.21 11.92
C SER A 105 26.95 -4.78 13.24
N ALA A 106 27.49 -5.20 14.38
CA ALA A 106 27.08 -4.73 15.71
C ALA A 106 27.68 -3.36 16.09
N ALA A 107 28.68 -2.85 15.37
CA ALA A 107 29.46 -1.69 15.84
C ALA A 107 29.43 -0.44 14.93
N LYS A 108 28.85 -0.50 13.72
CA LYS A 108 28.68 0.72 12.89
C LYS A 108 27.61 0.49 11.83
N LYS A 109 26.35 0.79 12.17
CA LYS A 109 25.28 0.97 11.20
C LYS A 109 25.62 2.18 10.35
N VAL A 110 26.25 1.97 9.19
CA VAL A 110 26.41 3.03 8.19
C VAL A 110 25.03 3.29 7.65
N LEU A 111 24.43 4.42 8.06
CA LEU A 111 23.13 4.87 7.58
C LEU A 111 23.14 4.85 6.05
N THR A 112 22.21 4.12 5.44
CA THR A 112 22.00 4.14 3.99
C THR A 112 21.61 5.56 3.54
N ALA A 113 21.61 5.83 2.23
CA ALA A 113 21.11 7.11 1.71
C ALA A 113 19.64 7.33 2.12
N SER A 114 18.86 6.25 2.20
CA SER A 114 17.49 6.24 2.72
C SER A 114 17.45 6.58 4.21
N ASP A 115 18.32 5.97 5.04
CA ASP A 115 18.40 6.27 6.48
C ASP A 115 18.79 7.72 6.75
N ARG A 116 19.73 8.29 5.95
CA ARG A 116 20.12 9.72 6.04
C ARG A 116 18.98 10.64 5.64
N ARG A 117 18.23 10.30 4.58
CA ARG A 117 17.05 11.05 4.15
C ARG A 117 15.94 10.97 5.19
N MET A 118 15.75 9.81 5.81
CA MET A 118 14.83 9.61 6.92
C MET A 118 15.23 10.42 8.17
N ALA A 119 16.52 10.46 8.50
CA ALA A 119 17.03 11.27 9.61
C ALA A 119 16.82 12.76 9.34
N ALA A 120 17.19 13.25 8.15
CA ALA A 120 16.97 14.65 7.74
C ALA A 120 15.49 15.04 7.72
N LEU A 121 14.61 14.12 7.32
CA LEU A 121 13.16 14.34 7.36
C LEU A 121 12.66 14.40 8.81
N ARG A 122 13.16 13.57 9.71
CA ARG A 122 12.84 13.60 11.16
C ARG A 122 13.31 14.90 11.82
N GLU A 123 14.51 15.37 11.50
CA GLU A 123 15.04 16.67 11.98
C GLU A 123 14.19 17.84 11.47
N HIS A 124 13.84 17.85 10.19
CA HIS A 124 12.97 18.88 9.63
C HIS A 124 11.59 18.93 10.29
N PHE A 125 11.05 17.77 10.69
CA PHE A 125 9.78 17.71 11.43
C PHE A 125 9.91 18.16 12.89
N ALA A 126 11.01 17.87 13.55
CA ALA A 126 11.26 18.35 14.92
C ALA A 126 11.34 19.89 14.96
N GLU A 127 11.94 20.49 13.95
CA GLU A 127 12.07 21.95 13.84
C GLU A 127 10.75 22.66 13.48
N THR A 128 9.88 22.01 12.68
CA THR A 128 8.60 22.63 12.26
C THR A 128 7.52 22.58 13.33
N HIS A 129 7.60 21.67 14.30
CA HIS A 129 6.64 21.60 15.41
C HIS A 129 6.90 22.58 16.54
N VAL A 130 8.05 23.27 16.57
CA VAL A 130 8.40 24.25 17.61
C VAL A 130 7.90 25.68 17.29
N SER A 131 7.43 25.95 16.07
CA SER A 131 7.23 27.34 15.61
C SER A 131 5.84 27.70 15.08
N HIS A 132 4.75 27.09 15.50
CA HIS A 132 3.42 27.59 15.13
C HIS A 132 2.43 27.62 16.30
N GLY A 133 2.67 28.53 17.21
CA GLY A 133 1.63 29.20 17.99
C GLY A 133 1.61 30.66 17.59
N HIS A 134 0.68 31.08 16.74
CA HIS A 134 -0.06 32.34 16.76
C HIS A 134 -0.71 32.64 15.39
N LEU A 135 -2.03 32.68 15.45
CA LEU A 135 -3.04 33.56 14.84
C LEU A 135 -2.73 34.36 13.55
N ALA A 136 -3.60 34.20 12.54
CA ALA A 136 -4.32 35.38 12.01
C ALA A 136 -5.53 34.97 11.17
N GLU A 137 -6.69 35.45 11.56
CA GLU A 137 -7.93 35.52 10.78
C GLU A 137 -7.78 36.45 9.59
N SER A 138 -8.38 36.12 8.45
CA SER A 138 -9.06 37.13 7.63
C SER A 138 -10.01 36.50 6.61
N SER A 139 -11.22 37.03 6.63
CA SER A 139 -12.40 36.82 5.82
C SER A 139 -12.23 37.21 4.34
N SER A 140 -12.91 36.52 3.41
CA SER A 140 -13.95 37.09 2.54
C SER A 140 -14.46 36.13 1.44
N SER A 141 -15.74 35.91 1.49
CA SER A 141 -16.82 35.84 0.48
C SER A 141 -16.47 35.64 -1.02
N GLY A 142 -17.20 34.70 -1.64
CA GLY A 142 -17.35 34.62 -3.09
C GLY A 142 -18.05 33.36 -3.56
N GLU A 143 -19.39 33.34 -3.48
CA GLU A 143 -20.22 32.32 -4.16
C GLU A 143 -20.04 32.42 -5.68
N LYS A 144 -19.81 31.28 -6.35
CA LYS A 144 -20.27 31.06 -7.72
C LYS A 144 -20.63 29.59 -7.93
N ASN A 145 -21.91 29.37 -8.15
CA ASN A 145 -22.53 28.14 -8.64
C ASN A 145 -21.87 27.69 -9.96
N GLY A 146 -21.29 26.51 -9.95
CA GLY A 146 -20.83 25.78 -11.13
C GLY A 146 -21.41 24.38 -11.15
N ARG A 147 -22.41 24.17 -11.99
CA ARG A 147 -23.08 22.90 -12.28
C ARG A 147 -22.03 21.88 -12.72
N CYS A 148 -21.79 20.85 -11.94
CA CYS A 148 -20.90 19.74 -12.27
C CYS A 148 -21.59 18.85 -13.32
N GLN A 149 -21.10 18.89 -14.56
CA GLN A 149 -21.48 17.93 -15.59
C GLN A 149 -20.79 16.59 -15.29
N SER A 150 -21.60 15.56 -15.11
CA SER A 150 -21.17 14.18 -14.96
C SER A 150 -20.42 13.72 -16.21
N SER A 151 -19.12 13.56 -16.10
CA SER A 151 -18.29 12.89 -17.09
C SER A 151 -18.69 11.40 -17.15
N ALA A 152 -19.05 10.95 -18.33
CA ALA A 152 -19.46 9.58 -18.62
C ALA A 152 -18.33 8.59 -18.26
N TYR A 153 -18.52 7.83 -17.20
CA TYR A 153 -17.68 6.68 -16.89
C TYR A 153 -17.85 5.61 -17.97
N VAL A 154 -16.77 5.32 -18.69
CA VAL A 154 -16.66 4.11 -19.51
C VAL A 154 -16.91 2.91 -18.57
N ALA A 155 -17.84 2.05 -18.92
CA ALA A 155 -18.23 0.88 -18.14
C ALA A 155 -17.02 -0.05 -17.94
N GLN A 156 -16.29 0.14 -16.84
CA GLN A 156 -15.33 -0.83 -16.34
C GLN A 156 -16.12 -2.01 -15.76
N ALA A 157 -15.64 -3.23 -15.99
CA ALA A 157 -16.25 -4.43 -15.41
C ALA A 157 -16.46 -4.20 -13.91
N SER A 158 -17.71 -4.13 -13.47
CA SER A 158 -18.07 -3.94 -12.08
C SER A 158 -17.93 -5.24 -11.30
N VAL A 159 -17.67 -5.14 -10.01
CA VAL A 159 -17.70 -6.29 -9.09
C VAL A 159 -19.10 -6.93 -9.13
N ASP A 160 -19.16 -8.26 -9.02
CA ASP A 160 -20.44 -8.98 -8.90
C ASP A 160 -21.05 -8.74 -7.52
N VAL A 161 -21.78 -7.64 -7.39
CA VAL A 161 -22.33 -7.15 -6.12
C VAL A 161 -23.27 -8.18 -5.48
N GLU A 162 -24.12 -8.82 -6.27
CA GLU A 162 -25.09 -9.79 -5.77
C GLU A 162 -24.39 -11.01 -5.16
N PHE A 163 -23.42 -11.59 -5.88
CA PHE A 163 -22.63 -12.71 -5.40
C PHE A 163 -21.93 -12.37 -4.07
N TYR A 164 -21.23 -11.23 -4.00
CA TYR A 164 -20.48 -10.88 -2.79
C TYR A 164 -21.39 -10.48 -1.63
N GLN A 165 -22.51 -9.81 -1.87
CA GLN A 165 -23.46 -9.52 -0.80
C GLN A 165 -24.06 -10.81 -0.21
N GLN A 166 -24.39 -11.79 -1.06
CA GLN A 166 -24.86 -13.10 -0.60
C GLN A 166 -23.77 -13.81 0.21
N MET A 167 -22.53 -13.79 -0.28
CA MET A 167 -21.39 -14.36 0.44
C MET A 167 -21.21 -13.75 1.82
N PHE A 168 -21.23 -12.42 1.96
CA PHE A 168 -21.08 -11.73 3.25
C PHE A 168 -22.24 -11.99 4.21
N ARG A 169 -23.45 -12.30 3.71
CA ARG A 169 -24.59 -12.69 4.55
C ARG A 169 -24.48 -14.12 5.07
N GLN A 170 -23.86 -15.02 4.33
CA GLN A 170 -23.81 -16.45 4.62
C GLN A 170 -22.52 -16.90 5.32
N MET A 171 -21.42 -16.21 5.07
CA MET A 171 -20.12 -16.58 5.63
C MET A 171 -19.87 -15.86 6.97
N HIS A 172 -19.12 -16.54 7.81
CA HIS A 172 -18.64 -16.03 9.09
C HIS A 172 -17.12 -16.17 9.16
N LEU A 173 -16.52 -15.73 10.26
CA LEU A 173 -15.10 -15.98 10.50
C LEU A 173 -14.88 -17.47 10.78
N SER A 174 -14.03 -18.09 9.98
CA SER A 174 -13.51 -19.44 10.22
C SER A 174 -12.53 -19.46 11.40
N GLU A 175 -12.11 -20.64 11.82
CA GLU A 175 -11.14 -20.79 12.92
C GLU A 175 -9.81 -20.07 12.62
N SER A 176 -9.26 -20.22 11.40
CA SER A 176 -8.04 -19.52 11.02
C SER A 176 -8.22 -17.99 10.99
N GLY A 177 -9.40 -17.51 10.57
CA GLY A 177 -9.74 -16.09 10.58
C GLY A 177 -9.83 -15.51 11.98
N GLN A 178 -10.50 -16.21 12.90
CA GLN A 178 -10.62 -15.81 14.30
C GLN A 178 -9.24 -15.80 14.98
N ARG A 179 -8.47 -16.87 14.84
CA ARG A 179 -7.11 -16.96 15.37
C ARG A 179 -6.24 -15.80 14.89
N PHE A 180 -6.25 -15.54 13.58
CA PHE A 180 -5.46 -14.45 13.02
C PHE A 180 -5.86 -13.09 13.60
N LEU A 181 -7.14 -12.75 13.61
CA LEU A 181 -7.60 -11.42 14.05
C LEU A 181 -7.48 -11.25 15.58
N PHE A 182 -7.90 -12.26 16.36
CA PHE A 182 -8.10 -12.08 17.79
C PHE A 182 -6.96 -12.61 18.66
N GLU A 183 -6.21 -13.63 18.19
CA GLU A 183 -5.08 -14.19 18.92
C GLU A 183 -3.72 -13.72 18.37
N GLU A 184 -3.55 -13.71 17.04
CA GLU A 184 -2.28 -13.28 16.45
C GLU A 184 -2.17 -11.75 16.34
N ARG A 185 -3.27 -11.06 16.03
CA ARG A 185 -3.30 -9.61 15.92
C ARG A 185 -3.87 -8.90 17.13
N LEU A 186 -4.47 -9.63 18.07
CA LEU A 186 -5.07 -9.14 19.31
C LEU A 186 -6.11 -8.03 19.10
N LEU A 187 -6.80 -8.05 17.95
CA LEU A 187 -7.79 -7.04 17.59
C LEU A 187 -9.09 -7.25 18.38
N SER A 188 -9.84 -6.17 18.61
CA SER A 188 -11.13 -6.23 19.31
C SER A 188 -12.23 -6.73 18.37
N PRO A 189 -12.94 -7.83 18.71
CA PRO A 189 -14.09 -8.29 17.93
C PRO A 189 -15.16 -7.22 17.78
N GLU A 190 -15.40 -6.43 18.84
CA GLU A 190 -16.41 -5.36 18.85
C GLU A 190 -16.05 -4.25 17.84
N ALA A 191 -14.79 -3.81 17.85
CA ALA A 191 -14.31 -2.77 16.93
C ALA A 191 -14.40 -3.20 15.46
N LEU A 192 -14.26 -4.51 15.18
CA LEU A 192 -14.26 -5.04 13.83
C LEU A 192 -15.64 -5.39 13.27
N LYS A 193 -16.71 -5.32 14.05
CA LYS A 193 -18.08 -5.59 13.56
C LYS A 193 -18.44 -4.73 12.35
N VAL A 194 -18.04 -3.47 12.36
CA VAL A 194 -18.30 -2.52 11.27
C VAL A 194 -17.54 -2.85 9.97
N CYS A 195 -16.52 -3.69 10.03
CA CYS A 195 -15.69 -4.05 8.88
C CYS A 195 -16.26 -5.18 8.02
N GLN A 196 -17.26 -5.90 8.52
CA GLN A 196 -17.92 -7.03 7.84
C GLN A 196 -16.93 -8.07 7.30
N ILE A 197 -15.88 -8.37 8.07
CA ILE A 197 -14.85 -9.34 7.67
C ILE A 197 -15.43 -10.74 7.81
N VAL A 198 -15.28 -11.53 6.76
CA VAL A 198 -15.54 -12.97 6.76
C VAL A 198 -14.26 -13.73 6.42
N SER A 199 -14.25 -15.05 6.57
CA SER A 199 -13.09 -15.85 6.15
C SER A 199 -13.50 -17.19 5.60
N THR A 200 -12.56 -17.83 4.91
CA THR A 200 -12.71 -19.16 4.33
C THR A 200 -11.46 -19.98 4.58
N GLU A 201 -11.63 -21.29 4.84
CA GLU A 201 -10.50 -22.24 4.88
C GLU A 201 -10.16 -22.75 3.48
N GLN A 202 -11.12 -22.75 2.57
CA GLN A 202 -10.97 -23.27 1.21
C GLN A 202 -10.96 -22.12 0.18
N SER A 203 -10.47 -22.43 -1.00
CA SER A 203 -10.53 -21.48 -2.12
C SER A 203 -11.96 -21.21 -2.54
N VAL A 204 -12.29 -19.93 -2.76
CA VAL A 204 -13.60 -19.50 -3.26
C VAL A 204 -13.55 -19.47 -4.78
N CYS A 205 -14.48 -20.19 -5.40
CA CYS A 205 -14.65 -20.23 -6.84
C CYS A 205 -15.99 -19.60 -7.22
N MET A 206 -15.97 -18.75 -8.25
CA MET A 206 -17.18 -18.19 -8.82
C MET A 206 -17.55 -18.99 -10.08
N ALA A 207 -18.71 -19.65 -10.06
CA ALA A 207 -19.15 -20.51 -11.13
C ALA A 207 -19.24 -19.80 -12.50
N ARG A 208 -19.65 -18.53 -12.52
CA ARG A 208 -19.76 -17.72 -13.75
C ARG A 208 -18.41 -17.43 -14.42
N VAL A 209 -17.29 -17.46 -13.67
CA VAL A 209 -15.96 -17.10 -14.17
C VAL A 209 -15.10 -18.32 -14.41
N GLY A 210 -15.51 -19.50 -13.90
CA GLY A 210 -14.75 -20.75 -13.99
C GLY A 210 -13.35 -20.70 -13.37
N ARG A 211 -13.10 -19.69 -12.53
CA ARG A 211 -11.79 -19.43 -11.90
C ARG A 211 -11.93 -19.26 -10.40
N GLY A 212 -10.90 -19.67 -9.66
CA GLY A 212 -10.77 -19.34 -8.25
C GLY A 212 -10.68 -17.82 -8.06
N VAL A 213 -11.55 -17.27 -7.21
CA VAL A 213 -11.60 -15.84 -6.89
C VAL A 213 -10.60 -15.54 -5.78
N PHE A 214 -10.66 -16.32 -4.71
CA PHE A 214 -9.76 -16.21 -3.56
C PHE A 214 -9.18 -17.56 -3.20
N ASP A 215 -7.94 -17.53 -2.75
CA ASP A 215 -7.25 -18.71 -2.24
C ASP A 215 -7.56 -18.85 -0.74
N GLY A 216 -7.72 -20.07 -0.23
CA GLY A 216 -7.93 -20.33 1.18
C GLY A 216 -6.66 -20.87 1.85
N PRO A 217 -6.46 -20.65 3.17
CA PRO A 217 -7.31 -19.85 4.05
C PRO A 217 -7.13 -18.33 3.83
N SER A 218 -8.22 -17.58 3.86
CA SER A 218 -8.17 -16.11 3.65
C SER A 218 -9.24 -15.39 4.45
N LEU A 219 -8.91 -14.17 4.89
CA LEU A 219 -9.90 -13.15 5.23
C LEU A 219 -10.42 -12.53 3.93
N ILE A 220 -11.70 -12.18 3.92
CA ILE A 220 -12.37 -11.49 2.81
C ILE A 220 -13.13 -10.31 3.41
N PHE A 221 -12.99 -9.13 2.82
CA PHE A 221 -13.59 -7.91 3.35
C PHE A 221 -14.05 -6.98 2.24
N PRO A 222 -15.20 -6.29 2.46
CA PRO A 222 -15.81 -5.41 1.48
C PRO A 222 -15.22 -4.00 1.53
N TYR A 223 -15.34 -3.31 0.41
CA TYR A 223 -15.20 -1.87 0.29
C TYR A 223 -16.53 -1.28 -0.14
N PHE A 224 -16.97 -0.27 0.58
CA PHE A 224 -18.19 0.44 0.27
C PHE A 224 -17.88 1.88 -0.15
N ASN A 225 -18.71 2.43 -1.04
CA ASN A 225 -18.69 3.86 -1.31
C ASN A 225 -19.38 4.65 -0.18
N GLN A 226 -19.45 5.97 -0.31
CA GLN A 226 -20.08 6.86 0.67
C GLN A 226 -21.56 6.54 0.94
N ASP A 227 -22.27 5.99 -0.06
CA ASP A 227 -23.68 5.63 0.05
C ASP A 227 -23.88 4.25 0.69
N GLY A 228 -22.81 3.58 1.10
CA GLY A 228 -22.83 2.21 1.64
C GLY A 228 -23.07 1.12 0.59
N ARG A 229 -22.86 1.40 -0.70
CA ARG A 229 -22.93 0.40 -1.76
C ARG A 229 -21.61 -0.34 -1.87
N LEU A 230 -21.68 -1.67 -1.98
CA LEU A 230 -20.51 -2.51 -2.22
C LEU A 230 -19.91 -2.19 -3.60
N VAL A 231 -18.62 -1.83 -3.63
CA VAL A 231 -17.93 -1.43 -4.87
C VAL A 231 -16.64 -2.20 -5.12
N SER A 232 -16.08 -2.83 -4.09
CA SER A 232 -14.86 -3.63 -4.22
C SER A 232 -14.80 -4.68 -3.12
N VAL A 233 -14.07 -5.76 -3.38
CA VAL A 233 -13.82 -6.83 -2.41
C VAL A 233 -12.36 -7.23 -2.48
N GLN A 234 -11.73 -7.39 -1.32
CA GLN A 234 -10.34 -7.80 -1.22
C GLN A 234 -10.22 -9.00 -0.27
N SER A 235 -9.24 -9.85 -0.54
CA SER A 235 -8.85 -10.91 0.38
C SER A 235 -7.45 -10.70 0.92
N ARG A 236 -7.21 -11.24 2.11
CA ARG A 236 -5.89 -11.41 2.72
C ARG A 236 -5.64 -12.90 2.95
N TYR A 237 -4.67 -13.45 2.25
CA TYR A 237 -4.26 -14.84 2.44
C TYR A 237 -3.58 -15.02 3.81
N LEU A 238 -4.00 -16.04 4.56
CA LEU A 238 -3.51 -16.34 5.92
C LEU A 238 -2.47 -17.47 5.93
N GLY A 239 -2.37 -18.24 4.86
CA GLY A 239 -1.40 -19.30 4.76
C GLY A 239 0.05 -18.79 4.74
N LYS A 240 0.99 -19.68 5.06
CA LYS A 240 2.40 -19.40 4.83
C LYS A 240 2.58 -19.16 3.33
N LYS A 241 3.45 -18.20 2.94
CA LYS A 241 3.88 -18.02 1.53
C LYS A 241 4.45 -19.34 1.00
N LYS A 242 3.61 -20.29 0.69
CA LYS A 242 3.96 -21.52 -0.02
C LYS A 242 3.48 -21.36 -1.44
N LEU A 243 4.35 -21.69 -2.36
CA LEU A 243 4.04 -22.16 -3.68
C LEU A 243 2.68 -22.87 -3.69
N GLY A 244 1.78 -22.45 -4.60
CA GLY A 244 0.37 -22.86 -4.61
C GLY A 244 0.16 -24.33 -4.24
N ALA A 245 -0.74 -24.57 -3.31
CA ALA A 245 -1.04 -25.88 -2.73
C ALA A 245 -1.70 -26.89 -3.71
N SER A 246 -1.71 -26.60 -4.99
CA SER A 246 -2.08 -27.56 -6.05
C SER A 246 -0.88 -28.09 -6.82
N PHE A 247 0.34 -27.91 -6.31
CA PHE A 247 1.52 -28.47 -6.94
C PHE A 247 1.80 -29.84 -6.36
N ASP A 248 1.30 -30.84 -7.04
CA ASP A 248 1.76 -32.22 -6.93
C ASP A 248 3.22 -32.23 -7.45
N MET A 249 4.19 -32.46 -6.57
CA MET A 249 5.62 -32.44 -6.90
C MET A 249 5.96 -33.39 -8.06
N ASP A 250 5.07 -34.35 -8.38
CA ASP A 250 5.23 -35.31 -9.45
C ASP A 250 4.72 -34.81 -10.82
N LYS A 251 4.13 -33.62 -10.88
CA LYS A 251 3.65 -33.00 -12.14
C LYS A 251 4.40 -31.70 -12.41
N VAL A 252 5.68 -31.84 -12.76
CA VAL A 252 6.43 -30.72 -13.36
C VAL A 252 5.76 -30.37 -14.69
N SER A 253 5.23 -29.15 -14.81
CA SER A 253 4.74 -28.66 -16.11
C SER A 253 5.86 -28.76 -17.13
N PRO A 254 5.59 -29.26 -18.36
CA PRO A 254 6.60 -29.44 -19.40
C PRO A 254 7.39 -28.14 -19.73
N ASP A 255 6.87 -26.99 -19.36
CA ASP A 255 7.41 -25.68 -19.72
C ASP A 255 8.33 -25.08 -18.65
N GLY A 256 8.67 -25.79 -17.56
CA GLY A 256 9.59 -25.29 -16.52
C GLY A 256 9.09 -24.05 -15.77
N ALA A 257 7.79 -23.73 -15.83
CA ALA A 257 7.22 -22.57 -15.17
C ALA A 257 7.32 -22.70 -13.65
N LYS A 258 8.00 -21.75 -13.00
CA LYS A 258 8.08 -21.68 -11.54
C LYS A 258 6.66 -21.55 -10.97
N PRO A 259 6.37 -22.26 -9.86
CA PRO A 259 5.07 -22.14 -9.19
C PRO A 259 4.83 -20.70 -8.79
N LYS A 260 3.62 -20.19 -9.09
CA LYS A 260 3.24 -18.81 -8.83
C LYS A 260 2.95 -18.61 -7.34
N GLU A 261 3.64 -17.69 -6.69
CA GLU A 261 3.36 -17.35 -5.29
C GLU A 261 1.92 -16.80 -5.15
N ILE A 262 1.24 -17.21 -4.08
CA ILE A 262 -0.08 -16.65 -3.74
C ILE A 262 0.15 -15.26 -3.14
N PRO A 263 -0.37 -14.19 -3.74
CA PRO A 263 -0.22 -12.84 -3.19
C PRO A 263 -0.93 -12.74 -1.85
N ARG A 264 -0.31 -12.05 -0.89
CA ARG A 264 -0.90 -11.83 0.44
C ARG A 264 -2.25 -11.10 0.35
N PHE A 265 -2.37 -10.14 -0.55
CA PHE A 265 -3.61 -9.41 -0.81
C PHE A 265 -4.01 -9.57 -2.26
N LYS A 266 -5.30 -9.84 -2.50
CA LYS A 266 -5.86 -10.04 -3.84
C LYS A 266 -7.23 -9.36 -3.93
N PHE A 267 -7.41 -8.53 -4.95
CA PHE A 267 -8.73 -7.98 -5.26
C PHE A 267 -9.57 -8.96 -6.06
N ALA A 268 -10.86 -8.98 -5.79
CA ALA A 268 -11.82 -9.75 -6.58
C ALA A 268 -11.87 -9.26 -8.04
N PRO A 269 -12.24 -10.12 -9.00
CA PRO A 269 -12.51 -9.68 -10.37
C PRO A 269 -13.50 -8.52 -10.42
N GLY A 270 -13.21 -7.48 -11.19
CA GLY A 270 -14.03 -6.27 -11.28
C GLY A 270 -13.86 -5.29 -10.11
N SER A 271 -13.10 -5.66 -9.09
CA SER A 271 -12.75 -4.77 -7.97
C SER A 271 -11.59 -3.86 -8.32
N HIS A 272 -11.61 -2.67 -7.74
CA HIS A 272 -10.54 -1.68 -7.89
C HIS A 272 -9.99 -1.28 -6.51
N ARG A 273 -8.78 -0.75 -6.48
CA ARG A 273 -8.24 -0.11 -5.27
C ARG A 273 -9.09 1.10 -4.93
N MET A 274 -9.50 1.20 -3.69
CA MET A 274 -10.36 2.27 -3.18
C MET A 274 -9.96 2.63 -1.75
N ILE A 275 -10.48 3.74 -1.25
CA ILE A 275 -10.39 4.09 0.18
C ILE A 275 -11.23 3.08 0.94
N TYR A 276 -10.64 2.43 1.95
CA TYR A 276 -11.32 1.49 2.83
C TYR A 276 -12.00 2.23 3.98
N GLY A 277 -13.26 1.89 4.26
CA GLY A 277 -14.03 2.51 5.34
C GLY A 277 -14.68 3.83 4.97
N LEU A 278 -14.84 4.12 3.68
CA LEU A 278 -15.42 5.38 3.20
C LEU A 278 -16.89 5.56 3.59
N ASP A 279 -17.63 4.45 3.67
CA ASP A 279 -19.03 4.42 4.11
C ASP A 279 -19.24 4.90 5.55
N ARG A 280 -18.23 4.71 6.41
CA ARG A 280 -18.27 5.09 7.83
C ARG A 280 -17.98 6.55 8.06
N LEU A 281 -17.38 7.23 7.07
CA LEU A 281 -16.95 8.61 7.20
C LEU A 281 -18.09 9.58 7.55
N LYS A 282 -19.30 9.30 7.08
CA LYS A 282 -20.51 10.08 7.39
C LYS A 282 -20.91 10.03 8.87
N ASP A 283 -20.56 8.95 9.56
CA ASP A 283 -20.91 8.69 10.97
C ASP A 283 -19.82 9.21 11.92
N TYR A 284 -18.69 9.66 11.40
CA TYR A 284 -17.56 10.17 12.18
C TYR A 284 -17.66 11.69 12.38
N PRO A 285 -17.67 12.19 13.64
CA PRO A 285 -17.65 13.63 13.91
C PRO A 285 -16.42 14.30 13.27
N PRO A 286 -16.57 15.47 12.62
CA PRO A 286 -15.45 16.14 11.95
C PRO A 286 -14.33 16.62 12.89
N ASP A 287 -14.65 16.94 14.11
CA ASP A 287 -13.75 17.45 15.16
C ASP A 287 -13.01 16.33 15.91
N GLU A 288 -13.49 15.10 15.84
CA GLU A 288 -12.80 13.96 16.43
C GLU A 288 -11.63 13.48 15.55
N PRO A 289 -10.55 12.94 16.16
CA PRO A 289 -9.41 12.43 15.40
C PRO A 289 -9.79 11.33 14.42
N LEU A 290 -9.56 11.56 13.13
CA LEU A 290 -9.69 10.58 12.06
C LEU A 290 -8.30 10.09 11.64
N LEU A 291 -8.01 8.82 11.90
CA LEU A 291 -6.76 8.20 11.51
C LEU A 291 -6.82 7.74 10.06
N ILE A 292 -5.85 8.20 9.27
CA ILE A 292 -5.56 7.67 7.93
C ILE A 292 -4.47 6.62 8.06
N THR A 293 -4.67 5.45 7.47
CA THR A 293 -3.70 4.35 7.41
C THR A 293 -3.42 3.96 5.97
N GLU A 294 -2.33 3.25 5.70
CA GLU A 294 -2.02 2.77 4.35
C GLU A 294 -2.88 1.58 3.95
N GLY A 295 -3.14 0.69 4.88
CA GLY A 295 -3.83 -0.56 4.60
C GLY A 295 -4.99 -0.89 5.54
N PRO A 296 -5.91 -1.76 5.09
CA PRO A 296 -7.02 -2.20 5.92
C PRO A 296 -6.59 -2.81 7.26
N SER A 297 -5.43 -3.49 7.31
CA SER A 297 -4.94 -4.12 8.55
C SER A 297 -4.62 -3.09 9.63
N ASP A 298 -4.01 -1.97 9.27
CA ASP A 298 -3.72 -0.88 10.19
C ASP A 298 -4.97 -0.08 10.54
N CYS A 299 -5.92 0.01 9.59
CA CYS A 299 -7.25 0.55 9.89
C CYS A 299 -7.98 -0.29 10.94
N TRP A 300 -7.90 -1.62 10.89
CA TRP A 300 -8.48 -2.48 11.94
C TRP A 300 -7.80 -2.27 13.30
N THR A 301 -6.50 -2.07 13.30
CA THR A 301 -5.74 -1.73 14.52
C THR A 301 -6.17 -0.38 15.08
N ALA A 302 -6.30 0.64 14.22
CA ALA A 302 -6.77 1.96 14.62
C ALA A 302 -8.18 1.92 15.23
N LEU A 303 -9.11 1.17 14.61
CA LEU A 303 -10.45 0.94 15.16
C LEU A 303 -10.40 0.23 16.52
N THR A 304 -9.52 -0.78 16.67
CA THR A 304 -9.31 -1.48 17.95
C THR A 304 -8.77 -0.54 19.02
N LEU A 305 -7.92 0.41 18.67
CA LEU A 305 -7.42 1.46 19.55
C LEU A 305 -8.47 2.55 19.86
N GLY A 306 -9.66 2.46 19.28
CA GLY A 306 -10.77 3.37 19.55
C GLY A 306 -10.76 4.65 18.69
N PHE A 307 -9.97 4.69 17.63
CA PHE A 307 -10.01 5.79 16.66
C PHE A 307 -11.07 5.58 15.60
N HIS A 308 -11.61 6.67 15.06
CA HIS A 308 -12.20 6.67 13.73
C HIS A 308 -11.08 6.47 12.71
N ALA A 309 -11.28 5.58 11.73
CA ALA A 309 -10.21 5.24 10.80
C ALA A 309 -10.70 4.90 9.39
N ILE A 310 -9.88 5.30 8.41
CA ILE A 310 -9.98 4.91 7.00
C ILE A 310 -8.61 4.48 6.49
N ALA A 311 -8.56 3.67 5.41
CA ALA A 311 -7.29 3.36 4.77
C ALA A 311 -7.23 3.91 3.35
N ILE A 312 -6.13 4.60 3.03
CA ILE A 312 -5.81 5.13 1.70
C ILE A 312 -4.58 4.40 1.18
N PRO A 313 -4.72 3.35 0.38
CA PRO A 313 -3.61 2.46 0.01
C PRO A 313 -2.63 3.07 -1.01
N SER A 314 -2.92 4.25 -1.55
CA SER A 314 -2.01 4.98 -2.44
C SER A 314 -2.49 6.42 -2.60
N ALA A 315 -1.58 7.36 -2.66
CA ALA A 315 -1.86 8.76 -2.96
C ALA A 315 -2.51 8.96 -4.34
N THR A 316 -2.22 8.07 -5.30
CA THR A 316 -2.83 8.10 -6.64
C THR A 316 -4.34 7.83 -6.65
N LEU A 317 -4.87 7.26 -5.56
CA LEU A 317 -6.31 7.05 -5.38
C LEU A 317 -7.00 8.27 -4.76
N PHE A 318 -6.21 9.23 -4.30
CA PHE A 318 -6.71 10.42 -3.64
C PHE A 318 -6.95 11.51 -4.68
N ASP A 319 -8.13 11.50 -5.29
CA ASP A 319 -8.54 12.53 -6.23
C ASP A 319 -9.21 13.73 -5.51
N ARG A 320 -9.56 14.76 -6.29
CA ARG A 320 -10.20 15.98 -5.75
C ARG A 320 -11.55 15.72 -5.09
N SER A 321 -12.26 14.65 -5.46
CA SER A 321 -13.56 14.32 -4.87
C SER A 321 -13.39 13.86 -3.42
N PHE A 322 -12.37 13.06 -3.14
CA PHE A 322 -12.03 12.64 -1.78
C PHE A 322 -11.46 13.79 -0.93
N GLN A 323 -10.73 14.71 -1.54
CA GLN A 323 -10.24 15.90 -0.83
C GLN A 323 -11.37 16.68 -0.18
N GLY A 324 -12.48 16.89 -0.90
CA GLY A 324 -13.67 17.57 -0.35
C GLY A 324 -14.30 16.86 0.83
N LEU A 325 -14.25 15.51 0.88
CA LEU A 325 -14.79 14.72 1.99
C LEU A 325 -13.97 14.77 3.26
N LEU A 326 -12.68 14.99 3.13
CA LEU A 326 -11.74 15.04 4.25
C LEU A 326 -11.40 16.47 4.66
N ALA A 327 -11.80 17.47 3.87
CA ALA A 327 -11.58 18.88 4.20
C ALA A 327 -12.28 19.28 5.50
N GLY A 328 -11.57 20.00 6.35
CA GLY A 328 -12.10 20.49 7.63
C GLY A 328 -12.18 19.44 8.74
N ARG A 329 -11.74 18.20 8.50
CA ARG A 329 -11.67 17.16 9.54
C ARG A 329 -10.35 17.20 10.29
N ASN A 330 -10.36 16.72 11.51
CA ASN A 330 -9.18 16.53 12.35
C ASN A 330 -8.43 15.25 11.89
N LEU A 331 -7.46 15.41 10.97
CA LEU A 331 -6.80 14.32 10.27
C LEU A 331 -5.43 13.99 10.84
N HIS A 332 -5.21 12.72 11.13
CA HIS A 332 -3.96 12.19 11.67
C HIS A 332 -3.47 10.99 10.87
N ILE A 333 -2.16 10.77 10.82
CA ILE A 333 -1.54 9.62 10.18
C ILE A 333 -0.32 9.13 10.96
N PHE A 334 -0.22 7.81 11.14
CA PHE A 334 1.01 7.11 11.48
C PHE A 334 1.50 6.39 10.22
N PRO A 335 2.31 7.02 9.38
CA PRO A 335 2.74 6.37 8.14
C PRO A 335 3.68 5.22 8.43
N ASP A 336 3.70 4.22 7.55
CA ASP A 336 4.72 3.17 7.58
C ASP A 336 6.11 3.81 7.59
N GLN A 337 7.01 3.26 8.39
CA GLN A 337 8.36 3.81 8.57
C GLN A 337 9.32 3.36 7.47
N ASP A 338 8.81 3.29 6.25
CA ASP A 338 9.59 3.04 5.05
C ASP A 338 9.38 4.18 4.01
N GLU A 339 10.08 4.10 2.89
CA GLU A 339 10.04 5.15 1.86
C GLU A 339 8.64 5.32 1.26
N ALA A 340 7.91 4.22 1.11
CA ALA A 340 6.56 4.25 0.53
C ALA A 340 5.57 4.97 1.45
N GLY A 341 5.59 4.67 2.75
CA GLY A 341 4.71 5.30 3.73
C GLY A 341 4.97 6.79 3.90
N LEU A 342 6.25 7.18 3.93
CA LEU A 342 6.57 8.61 3.97
C LEU A 342 6.20 9.33 2.68
N SER A 343 6.39 8.70 1.52
CA SER A 343 5.96 9.25 0.24
C SER A 343 4.45 9.46 0.21
N LEU A 344 3.68 8.48 0.68
CA LEU A 344 2.23 8.60 0.82
C LEU A 344 1.86 9.79 1.72
N TYR A 345 2.49 9.92 2.89
CA TYR A 345 2.25 11.04 3.78
C TYR A 345 2.47 12.38 3.08
N PHE A 346 3.60 12.57 2.39
CA PHE A 346 3.90 13.84 1.71
C PHE A 346 2.90 14.17 0.61
N GLU A 347 2.48 13.19 -0.17
CA GLU A 347 1.47 13.40 -1.20
C GLU A 347 0.10 13.76 -0.59
N LEU A 348 -0.30 13.07 0.48
CA LEU A 348 -1.53 13.40 1.21
C LEU A 348 -1.44 14.78 1.87
N LYS A 349 -0.31 15.15 2.47
CA LYS A 349 -0.09 16.46 3.10
C LYS A 349 -0.21 17.62 2.12
N LYS A 350 0.22 17.45 0.87
CA LYS A 350 0.00 18.46 -0.19
C LYS A 350 -1.48 18.70 -0.47
N ALA A 351 -2.29 17.64 -0.46
CA ALA A 351 -3.72 17.71 -0.71
C ALA A 351 -4.53 18.09 0.55
N LEU A 352 -4.04 17.73 1.72
CA LEU A 352 -4.65 17.89 3.03
C LEU A 352 -3.67 18.62 3.98
N PRO A 353 -3.56 19.94 3.90
CA PRO A 353 -2.59 20.69 4.71
C PRO A 353 -2.77 20.55 6.22
N SER A 354 -3.98 20.22 6.71
CA SER A 354 -4.27 19.97 8.13
C SER A 354 -3.84 18.58 8.62
N LEU A 355 -3.41 17.67 7.74
CA LEU A 355 -3.00 16.32 8.13
C LEU A 355 -1.82 16.36 9.11
N VAL A 356 -2.01 15.77 10.30
CA VAL A 356 -1.00 15.72 11.37
C VAL A 356 -0.22 14.41 11.27
N TYR A 357 1.09 14.53 11.25
CA TYR A 357 2.02 13.38 11.26
C TYR A 357 2.32 12.91 12.68
N HIS A 358 2.30 11.62 12.91
CA HIS A 358 2.76 11.01 14.16
C HIS A 358 3.89 10.03 13.89
N GLN A 359 5.00 10.21 14.61
CA GLN A 359 6.15 9.32 14.55
C GLN A 359 5.88 8.05 15.34
N LEU A 360 6.05 6.89 14.71
CA LEU A 360 6.07 5.62 15.41
C LEU A 360 7.36 5.46 16.23
N PRO A 361 7.32 4.74 17.37
CA PRO A 361 8.51 4.43 18.15
C PRO A 361 9.54 3.64 17.33
N GLU A 362 10.81 3.82 17.67
CA GLU A 362 11.91 3.09 17.02
C GLU A 362 11.68 1.57 17.06
N GLY A 363 11.94 0.93 15.92
CA GLY A 363 11.76 -0.51 15.73
C GLY A 363 10.34 -0.95 15.40
N CYS A 364 9.38 -0.02 15.27
CA CYS A 364 8.03 -0.31 14.77
C CYS A 364 7.91 0.20 13.33
N LYS A 365 7.55 -0.70 12.41
CA LYS A 365 7.38 -0.36 11.00
C LYS A 365 6.05 0.37 10.75
N ASP A 366 4.97 -0.15 11.33
CA ASP A 366 3.60 0.29 11.13
C ASP A 366 2.83 0.37 12.46
N LEU A 367 1.61 0.87 12.42
CA LEU A 367 0.75 0.99 13.61
C LEU A 367 0.40 -0.37 14.21
N SER A 368 0.27 -1.41 13.40
CA SER A 368 -0.02 -2.76 13.86
C SER A 368 1.15 -3.36 14.65
N GLU A 369 2.39 -3.14 14.21
CA GLU A 369 3.59 -3.55 14.96
C GLU A 369 3.71 -2.79 16.27
N TYR A 370 3.44 -1.49 16.28
CA TYR A 370 3.45 -0.70 17.51
C TYR A 370 2.41 -1.21 18.50
N TYR A 371 1.19 -1.44 18.07
CA TYR A 371 0.14 -2.01 18.89
C TYR A 371 0.53 -3.38 19.48
N LEU A 372 1.06 -4.28 18.64
CA LEU A 372 1.51 -5.60 19.10
C LEU A 372 2.68 -5.50 20.10
N LYS A 373 3.58 -4.54 19.94
CA LYS A 373 4.67 -4.26 20.91
C LYS A 373 4.09 -3.87 22.26
N LEU A 374 3.12 -2.95 22.32
CA LEU A 374 2.45 -2.56 23.56
C LEU A 374 1.77 -3.75 24.24
N ARG A 375 1.04 -4.55 23.47
CA ARG A 375 0.25 -5.66 23.98
C ARG A 375 1.08 -6.87 24.42
N ARG A 376 2.11 -7.24 23.64
CA ARG A 376 2.90 -8.47 23.85
C ARG A 376 4.19 -8.22 24.61
N SER A 377 4.94 -7.20 24.22
CA SER A 377 6.27 -6.95 24.79
C SER A 377 6.20 -6.12 26.06
N GLU A 378 5.30 -5.12 26.09
CA GLU A 378 5.11 -4.25 27.27
C GLU A 378 3.99 -4.74 28.20
N GLY A 379 3.25 -5.80 27.80
CA GLY A 379 2.22 -6.44 28.64
C GLY A 379 0.98 -5.59 28.93
N MET A 380 0.75 -4.54 28.17
CA MET A 380 -0.37 -3.61 28.38
C MET A 380 -1.71 -4.26 28.08
N THR A 381 -2.73 -3.91 28.84
CA THR A 381 -4.13 -4.18 28.50
C THR A 381 -4.55 -3.40 27.27
N LEU A 382 -5.71 -3.71 26.68
CA LEU A 382 -6.22 -2.95 25.54
C LEU A 382 -6.47 -1.49 25.91
N GLU A 383 -7.01 -1.23 27.08
CA GLU A 383 -7.32 0.12 27.60
C GLU A 383 -6.04 0.94 27.80
N GLU A 384 -4.99 0.36 28.35
CA GLU A 384 -3.70 1.02 28.53
C GLU A 384 -3.04 1.35 27.18
N ALA A 385 -3.09 0.40 26.23
CA ALA A 385 -2.58 0.63 24.87
C ALA A 385 -3.38 1.73 24.14
N ARG A 386 -4.71 1.74 24.28
CA ARG A 386 -5.58 2.82 23.78
C ARG A 386 -5.17 4.17 24.35
N ALA A 387 -5.13 4.28 25.66
CA ALA A 387 -4.77 5.52 26.35
C ALA A 387 -3.41 6.05 25.91
N LYS A 388 -2.41 5.15 25.78
CA LYS A 388 -1.05 5.51 25.36
C LYS A 388 -1.01 6.06 23.94
N VAL A 389 -1.68 5.41 22.98
CA VAL A 389 -1.69 5.87 21.58
C VAL A 389 -2.57 7.11 21.42
N GLN A 390 -3.72 7.17 22.07
CA GLN A 390 -4.61 8.33 22.02
C GLN A 390 -3.96 9.58 22.61
N SER A 391 -3.20 9.45 23.69
CA SER A 391 -2.46 10.60 24.26
C SER A 391 -1.43 11.17 23.30
N SER A 392 -0.85 10.36 22.41
CA SER A 392 0.09 10.86 21.38
C SER A 392 -0.59 11.58 20.22
N VAL A 393 -1.90 11.42 20.05
CA VAL A 393 -2.69 12.09 19.00
C VAL A 393 -3.34 13.38 19.51
N SER A 394 -3.55 13.48 20.83
CA SER A 394 -4.23 14.62 21.47
C SER A 394 -3.31 15.82 21.78
N VAL A 395 -2.02 15.71 21.47
CA VAL A 395 -0.99 16.76 21.65
C VAL A 395 -0.73 17.46 20.32
#